data_429065f90434ffa58482e9509c633c44
#
_entry.id   429065f90434ffa58482e9509c633c44
#
_cell.length_a   1.000
_cell.length_b   1.000
_cell.length_c   1.000
_cell.angle_alpha   90.00
_cell.angle_beta   90.00
_cell.angle_gamma   90.00
#
_symmetry.space_group_name_H-M   'P 1'
#
loop_
_entity.id
_entity.type
_entity.pdbx_description
1 polymer ?
#
loop_
_entity_poly.entity_id
_entity_poly.type
_entity_poly.pdbx_seq_one_letter_code
_entity_poly.pdbx_strand_id
1 'polypeptide(L)'
;VVSIIDVVFLFLAIFVIVIGFIVATLPYILNMLGLNRPFPGRSFNLSGKRALIIATNQGTLGDTGKKTGVYASEMTVPYYEFIDAGMQVDIASIHGGEIPIEPVSLRWPIVTPVDIRFLSDGKFLDKVKYSLNITDIDFTKYDIVFLAGGWGAAYDLGYSKLLGQKISEAHASNVVLGSVCHGALGFLQAKDKNGDPLVKARRMTAVTDKQVMELGIMMTPQHPESELRKAGALYESRHAFRDFFASHVVVDGNLVTGQNQNDAAETAQRMMAIVEKRS
;
A
#
# COMPACT_ATOMS: atom_id res chain seq x y z
N VAL A 1 28.46 27.82 45.71
CA VAL A 1 28.55 28.47 44.36
C VAL A 1 28.44 27.34 43.35
N VAL A 2 27.35 27.34 42.58
CA VAL A 2 27.18 26.35 41.50
C VAL A 2 28.20 26.66 40.41
N SER A 3 28.97 25.66 40.02
CA SER A 3 30.01 25.82 38.97
C SER A 3 29.33 25.99 37.60
N ILE A 4 29.93 26.80 36.70
CA ILE A 4 29.50 26.91 35.31
C ILE A 4 29.45 25.51 34.68
N ILE A 5 30.35 24.62 35.03
CA ILE A 5 30.41 23.23 34.58
C ILE A 5 29.15 22.46 35.00
N ASP A 6 28.68 22.61 36.25
CA ASP A 6 27.49 21.92 36.75
C ASP A 6 26.24 22.41 36.01
N VAL A 7 26.18 23.71 35.69
CA VAL A 7 25.08 24.29 34.90
C VAL A 7 25.08 23.73 33.47
N VAL A 8 26.23 23.63 32.82
CA VAL A 8 26.35 23.03 31.47
C VAL A 8 25.92 21.57 31.46
N PHE A 9 26.38 20.78 32.46
CA PHE A 9 25.96 19.37 32.58
C PHE A 9 24.46 19.23 32.82
N LEU A 10 23.84 20.10 33.61
CA LEU A 10 22.39 20.08 33.83
C LEU A 10 21.63 20.36 32.54
N PHE A 11 22.05 21.38 31.74
CA PHE A 11 21.43 21.66 30.44
C PHE A 11 21.59 20.51 29.47
N LEU A 12 22.74 19.89 29.38
CA LEU A 12 22.98 18.72 28.54
C LEU A 12 22.08 17.55 28.95
N ALA A 13 21.97 17.29 30.25
CA ALA A 13 21.10 16.23 30.77
C ALA A 13 19.62 16.49 30.43
N ILE A 14 19.13 17.71 30.65
CA ILE A 14 17.77 18.10 30.29
C ILE A 14 17.54 17.95 28.77
N PHE A 15 18.48 18.39 27.95
CA PHE A 15 18.41 18.28 26.49
C PHE A 15 18.30 16.82 26.04
N VAL A 16 19.12 15.92 26.60
CA VAL A 16 19.07 14.48 26.32
C VAL A 16 17.75 13.86 26.73
N ILE A 17 17.22 14.24 27.92
CA ILE A 17 15.93 13.76 28.42
C ILE A 17 14.80 14.23 27.49
N VAL A 18 14.79 15.50 27.08
CA VAL A 18 13.77 16.06 26.17
C VAL A 18 13.82 15.37 24.81
N ILE A 19 15.01 15.18 24.24
CA ILE A 19 15.15 14.45 22.96
C ILE A 19 14.69 13.00 23.12
N GLY A 20 15.09 12.33 24.21
CA GLY A 20 14.63 10.95 24.49
C GLY A 20 13.11 10.85 24.60
N PHE A 21 12.48 11.82 25.26
CA PHE A 21 11.04 11.89 25.35
C PHE A 21 10.38 12.11 23.99
N ILE A 22 10.89 13.04 23.16
CA ILE A 22 10.37 13.29 21.81
C ILE A 22 10.52 12.03 20.95
N VAL A 23 11.69 11.40 20.97
CA VAL A 23 11.95 10.16 20.21
C VAL A 23 10.99 9.05 20.64
N ALA A 24 10.75 8.88 21.94
CA ALA A 24 9.85 7.85 22.45
C ALA A 24 8.38 8.12 22.14
N THR A 25 7.95 9.37 22.10
CA THR A 25 6.53 9.74 21.96
C THR A 25 6.10 10.08 20.55
N LEU A 26 7.02 10.45 19.64
CA LEU A 26 6.68 10.90 18.29
C LEU A 26 5.87 9.88 17.48
N PRO A 27 6.20 8.57 17.42
CA PRO A 27 5.37 7.59 16.70
C PRO A 27 3.95 7.53 17.24
N TYR A 28 3.79 7.63 18.56
CA TYR A 28 2.49 7.64 19.22
C TYR A 28 1.67 8.89 18.85
N ILE A 29 2.30 10.06 18.85
CA ILE A 29 1.67 11.32 18.41
C ILE A 29 1.23 11.23 16.95
N LEU A 30 2.10 10.73 16.07
CA LEU A 30 1.78 10.55 14.65
C LEU A 30 0.60 9.60 14.46
N ASN A 31 0.54 8.52 15.25
CA ASN A 31 -0.58 7.57 15.24
C ASN A 31 -1.89 8.25 15.70
N MET A 32 -1.86 9.06 16.75
CA MET A 32 -3.02 9.86 17.17
C MET A 32 -3.49 10.83 16.09
N LEU A 33 -2.58 11.40 15.31
CA LEU A 33 -2.89 12.27 14.18
C LEU A 33 -3.46 11.53 12.97
N GLY A 34 -3.32 10.20 12.92
CA GLY A 34 -3.91 9.38 11.87
C GLY A 34 -2.93 8.49 11.10
N LEU A 35 -1.62 8.62 11.34
CA LEU A 35 -0.62 7.79 10.68
C LEU A 35 -0.65 6.37 11.22
N ASN A 36 -0.84 5.39 10.32
CA ASN A 36 -0.80 3.95 10.64
C ASN A 36 -1.67 3.58 11.87
N ARG A 37 -2.87 4.17 11.97
CA ARG A 37 -3.80 3.83 13.06
C ARG A 37 -4.13 2.35 13.00
N PRO A 38 -4.12 1.65 14.15
CA PRO A 38 -4.61 0.28 14.21
C PRO A 38 -6.04 0.21 13.72
N PHE A 39 -6.30 -0.66 12.76
CA PHE A 39 -7.67 -0.97 12.36
C PHE A 39 -8.23 -2.03 13.31
N PRO A 40 -9.37 -1.79 13.98
CA PRO A 40 -10.00 -2.77 14.86
C PRO A 40 -10.68 -3.87 14.03
N GLY A 41 -9.86 -4.69 13.39
CA GLY A 41 -10.30 -5.78 12.56
C GLY A 41 -10.83 -6.97 13.36
N ARG A 42 -11.36 -7.97 12.65
CA ARG A 42 -11.71 -9.26 13.20
C ARG A 42 -10.85 -10.38 12.65
N SER A 43 -10.84 -11.51 13.32
CA SER A 43 -10.19 -12.71 12.81
C SER A 43 -10.99 -13.33 11.67
N PHE A 44 -10.30 -13.88 10.69
CA PHE A 44 -10.86 -14.67 9.59
C PHE A 44 -10.24 -16.07 9.59
N ASN A 45 -10.99 -17.04 9.09
CA ASN A 45 -10.45 -18.35 8.74
C ASN A 45 -10.73 -18.61 7.26
N LEU A 46 -9.72 -18.38 6.43
CA LEU A 46 -9.78 -18.54 4.99
C LEU A 46 -8.77 -19.60 4.51
N SER A 47 -8.61 -20.67 5.31
CA SER A 47 -7.77 -21.82 4.95
C SER A 47 -8.19 -22.40 3.59
N GLY A 48 -7.21 -22.67 2.73
CA GLY A 48 -7.43 -23.13 1.36
C GLY A 48 -7.70 -22.02 0.33
N LYS A 49 -7.88 -20.77 0.76
CA LYS A 49 -7.99 -19.60 -0.12
C LYS A 49 -6.62 -19.04 -0.50
N ARG A 50 -6.56 -18.33 -1.64
CA ARG A 50 -5.32 -17.80 -2.18
C ARG A 50 -5.41 -16.32 -2.41
N ALA A 51 -4.36 -15.60 -2.03
CA ALA A 51 -4.19 -14.17 -2.33
C ALA A 51 -2.92 -13.94 -3.16
N LEU A 52 -2.99 -13.00 -4.10
CA LEU A 52 -1.87 -12.50 -4.88
C LEU A 52 -1.68 -11.02 -4.55
N ILE A 53 -0.47 -10.65 -4.14
CA ILE A 53 -0.09 -9.25 -3.97
C ILE A 53 0.87 -8.87 -5.10
N ILE A 54 0.58 -7.77 -5.77
CA ILE A 54 1.38 -7.26 -6.89
C ILE A 54 1.97 -5.92 -6.51
N ALA A 55 3.26 -5.76 -6.75
CA ALA A 55 3.99 -4.52 -6.52
C ALA A 55 4.82 -4.10 -7.75
N THR A 56 5.36 -2.90 -7.69
CA THR A 56 6.20 -2.30 -8.73
C THR A 56 7.58 -2.96 -8.85
N ASN A 57 8.16 -2.91 -10.04
CA ASN A 57 9.61 -3.14 -10.25
C ASN A 57 10.41 -1.82 -10.32
N GLN A 58 9.76 -0.66 -10.27
CA GLN A 58 10.45 0.63 -10.39
C GLN A 58 11.16 1.02 -9.09
N GLY A 59 12.48 1.03 -9.13
CA GLY A 59 13.33 1.32 -7.96
C GLY A 59 13.92 2.73 -7.93
N THR A 60 13.64 3.56 -8.94
CA THR A 60 14.18 4.92 -9.07
C THR A 60 13.07 5.92 -9.34
N LEU A 61 13.09 7.06 -8.66
CA LEU A 61 12.12 8.13 -8.83
C LEU A 61 12.49 8.97 -10.07
N GLY A 62 12.08 8.53 -11.25
CA GLY A 62 12.42 9.14 -12.53
C GLY A 62 13.93 9.30 -12.69
N ASP A 63 14.35 10.42 -13.26
CA ASP A 63 15.76 10.75 -13.52
C ASP A 63 16.47 11.38 -12.31
N THR A 64 15.84 11.39 -11.14
CA THR A 64 16.40 12.04 -9.93
C THR A 64 17.54 11.25 -9.29
N GLY A 65 17.70 9.99 -9.63
CA GLY A 65 18.63 9.04 -8.97
C GLY A 65 18.20 8.64 -7.55
N LYS A 66 17.08 9.16 -7.01
CA LYS A 66 16.57 8.79 -5.70
C LYS A 66 15.92 7.42 -5.74
N LYS A 67 16.22 6.58 -4.74
CA LYS A 67 15.56 5.28 -4.59
C LYS A 67 14.08 5.47 -4.29
N THR A 68 13.26 4.56 -4.82
CA THR A 68 11.83 4.44 -4.55
C THR A 68 11.42 2.96 -4.66
N GLY A 69 10.13 2.66 -4.65
CA GLY A 69 9.61 1.32 -4.78
C GLY A 69 8.18 1.22 -4.24
N VAL A 70 7.82 0.02 -3.77
CA VAL A 70 6.59 -0.21 -3.01
C VAL A 70 6.71 0.45 -1.63
N TYR A 71 5.65 1.07 -1.14
CA TYR A 71 5.61 1.53 0.24
C TYR A 71 5.44 0.32 1.17
N ALA A 72 6.36 0.11 2.11
CA ALA A 72 6.46 -1.16 2.85
C ALA A 72 5.13 -1.62 3.42
N SER A 73 4.45 -0.80 4.23
CA SER A 73 3.20 -1.19 4.90
C SER A 73 2.04 -1.45 3.93
N GLU A 74 2.10 -0.94 2.69
CA GLU A 74 1.09 -1.22 1.67
C GLU A 74 1.21 -2.63 1.07
N MET A 75 2.33 -3.28 1.28
CA MET A 75 2.58 -4.69 0.93
C MET A 75 2.58 -5.59 2.16
N THR A 76 3.27 -5.18 3.23
CA THR A 76 3.48 -6.03 4.41
C THR A 76 2.20 -6.22 5.22
N VAL A 77 1.39 -5.17 5.38
CA VAL A 77 0.14 -5.26 6.14
C VAL A 77 -0.85 -6.20 5.47
N PRO A 78 -1.21 -6.07 4.18
CA PRO A 78 -2.10 -7.02 3.52
C PRO A 78 -1.54 -8.45 3.52
N TYR A 79 -0.22 -8.61 3.36
CA TYR A 79 0.41 -9.93 3.40
C TYR A 79 0.13 -10.64 4.72
N TYR A 80 0.37 -9.97 5.85
CA TYR A 80 0.13 -10.59 7.15
C TYR A 80 -1.35 -10.74 7.48
N GLU A 81 -2.22 -9.81 7.07
CA GLU A 81 -3.67 -9.98 7.21
C GLU A 81 -4.14 -11.26 6.51
N PHE A 82 -3.65 -11.55 5.31
CA PHE A 82 -4.01 -12.75 4.56
C PHE A 82 -3.37 -14.02 5.15
N ILE A 83 -2.08 -13.99 5.52
CA ILE A 83 -1.38 -15.12 6.14
C ILE A 83 -2.00 -15.48 7.50
N ASP A 84 -2.28 -14.49 8.32
CA ASP A 84 -2.85 -14.69 9.66
C ASP A 84 -4.31 -15.18 9.57
N ALA A 85 -5.00 -14.97 8.43
CA ALA A 85 -6.29 -15.58 8.10
C ALA A 85 -6.19 -17.02 7.53
N GLY A 86 -4.99 -17.57 7.39
CA GLY A 86 -4.75 -18.94 6.88
C GLY A 86 -4.70 -19.04 5.35
N MET A 87 -4.66 -17.93 4.62
CA MET A 87 -4.56 -17.94 3.15
C MET A 87 -3.15 -18.31 2.69
N GLN A 88 -3.05 -18.86 1.48
CA GLN A 88 -1.80 -18.95 0.74
C GLN A 88 -1.57 -17.61 0.02
N VAL A 89 -0.40 -16.99 0.23
CA VAL A 89 -0.10 -15.66 -0.34
C VAL A 89 1.12 -15.74 -1.25
N ASP A 90 0.92 -15.33 -2.50
CA ASP A 90 1.99 -15.15 -3.47
C ASP A 90 2.28 -13.66 -3.66
N ILE A 91 3.55 -13.35 -3.95
CA ILE A 91 4.04 -12.00 -4.25
C ILE A 91 4.52 -11.98 -5.69
N ALA A 92 4.07 -11.01 -6.45
CA ALA A 92 4.44 -10.83 -7.85
C ALA A 92 4.81 -9.37 -8.16
N SER A 93 5.50 -9.19 -9.25
CA SER A 93 5.75 -7.88 -9.85
C SER A 93 5.65 -7.97 -11.37
N ILE A 94 5.62 -6.83 -12.05
CA ILE A 94 5.42 -6.77 -13.51
C ILE A 94 6.39 -7.67 -14.27
N HIS A 95 7.66 -7.72 -13.83
CA HIS A 95 8.72 -8.47 -14.50
C HIS A 95 9.27 -9.63 -13.65
N GLY A 96 8.76 -9.84 -12.44
CA GLY A 96 9.35 -10.75 -11.47
C GLY A 96 10.67 -10.21 -10.87
N GLY A 97 11.34 -11.03 -10.06
CA GLY A 97 12.58 -10.67 -9.40
C GLY A 97 12.40 -9.74 -8.21
N GLU A 98 13.40 -8.92 -7.92
CA GLU A 98 13.39 -8.06 -6.74
C GLU A 98 12.36 -6.94 -6.84
N ILE A 99 11.55 -6.82 -5.80
CA ILE A 99 10.65 -5.67 -5.59
C ILE A 99 11.40 -4.62 -4.77
N PRO A 100 11.68 -3.43 -5.35
CA PRO A 100 12.29 -2.34 -4.61
C PRO A 100 11.33 -1.78 -3.57
N ILE A 101 11.84 -1.42 -2.40
CA ILE A 101 11.05 -0.83 -1.31
C ILE A 101 11.42 0.65 -1.16
N GLU A 102 10.40 1.49 -0.99
CA GLU A 102 10.56 2.92 -0.71
C GLU A 102 11.31 3.11 0.63
N PRO A 103 12.54 3.65 0.63
CA PRO A 103 13.35 3.68 1.83
C PRO A 103 12.75 4.48 3.00
N VAL A 104 11.92 5.49 2.71
CA VAL A 104 11.26 6.31 3.75
C VAL A 104 10.27 5.48 4.55
N SER A 105 9.61 4.51 3.93
CA SER A 105 8.60 3.67 4.58
C SER A 105 9.16 2.75 5.69
N LEU A 106 10.46 2.46 5.64
CA LEU A 106 11.16 1.62 6.63
C LEU A 106 11.94 2.43 7.67
N ARG A 107 11.80 3.76 7.67
CA ARG A 107 12.55 4.62 8.61
C ARG A 107 11.68 5.06 9.78
N TRP A 108 12.31 5.15 10.94
CA TRP A 108 11.73 5.83 12.07
C TRP A 108 11.42 7.31 11.71
N PRO A 109 10.29 7.89 12.11
CA PRO A 109 9.21 7.33 12.96
C PRO A 109 8.05 6.68 12.17
N ILE A 110 8.23 6.37 10.89
CA ILE A 110 7.18 5.93 9.95
C ILE A 110 7.02 4.40 9.95
N VAL A 111 8.12 3.68 10.12
CA VAL A 111 8.13 2.20 10.12
C VAL A 111 7.13 1.63 11.12
N THR A 112 6.34 0.65 10.67
CA THR A 112 5.32 0.02 11.52
C THR A 112 5.86 -1.26 12.20
N PRO A 113 5.21 -1.75 13.28
CA PRO A 113 5.53 -3.05 13.86
C PRO A 113 5.42 -4.20 12.84
N VAL A 114 4.51 -4.08 11.88
CA VAL A 114 4.32 -5.07 10.81
C VAL A 114 5.50 -5.06 9.84
N ASP A 115 6.04 -3.88 9.52
CA ASP A 115 7.25 -3.77 8.70
C ASP A 115 8.48 -4.34 9.43
N ILE A 116 8.55 -4.18 10.75
CA ILE A 116 9.62 -4.79 11.58
C ILE A 116 9.48 -6.33 11.56
N ARG A 117 8.25 -6.88 11.64
CA ARG A 117 8.00 -8.31 11.46
C ARG A 117 8.52 -8.79 10.10
N PHE A 118 8.23 -8.06 9.03
CA PHE A 118 8.73 -8.35 7.68
C PHE A 118 10.25 -8.40 7.61
N LEU A 119 10.96 -7.42 8.18
CA LEU A 119 12.42 -7.37 8.16
C LEU A 119 13.09 -8.58 8.86
N SER A 120 12.33 -9.32 9.67
CA SER A 120 12.76 -10.53 10.37
C SER A 120 12.22 -11.82 9.76
N ASP A 121 11.36 -11.73 8.74
CA ASP A 121 10.71 -12.88 8.10
C ASP A 121 11.45 -13.28 6.81
N GLY A 122 12.40 -14.23 6.94
CA GLY A 122 13.18 -14.70 5.80
C GLY A 122 12.33 -15.24 4.63
N LYS A 123 11.19 -15.88 4.92
CA LYS A 123 10.30 -16.41 3.87
C LYS A 123 9.65 -15.29 3.06
N PHE A 124 9.23 -14.22 3.74
CA PHE A 124 8.65 -13.08 3.06
C PHE A 124 9.73 -12.26 2.31
N LEU A 125 10.90 -12.07 2.91
CA LEU A 125 12.05 -11.44 2.25
C LEU A 125 12.44 -12.16 0.96
N ASP A 126 12.45 -13.50 0.96
CA ASP A 126 12.71 -14.30 -0.24
C ASP A 126 11.63 -14.10 -1.30
N LYS A 127 10.34 -14.04 -0.91
CA LYS A 127 9.24 -13.74 -1.85
C LYS A 127 9.35 -12.35 -2.49
N VAL A 128 9.85 -11.36 -1.75
CA VAL A 128 10.07 -9.98 -2.25
C VAL A 128 11.30 -9.93 -3.15
N LYS A 129 12.36 -10.66 -2.80
CA LYS A 129 13.59 -10.72 -3.59
C LYS A 129 13.41 -11.52 -4.90
N TYR A 130 12.59 -12.56 -4.86
CA TYR A 130 12.33 -13.46 -5.98
C TYR A 130 10.83 -13.47 -6.32
N SER A 131 10.25 -12.29 -6.49
CA SER A 131 8.82 -12.20 -6.80
C SER A 131 8.50 -12.86 -8.14
N LEU A 132 7.29 -13.38 -8.23
CA LEU A 132 6.81 -14.04 -9.44
C LEU A 132 6.60 -13.02 -10.56
N ASN A 133 6.86 -13.42 -11.80
CA ASN A 133 6.51 -12.62 -12.97
C ASN A 133 5.01 -12.75 -13.26
N ILE A 134 4.29 -11.63 -13.44
CA ILE A 134 2.86 -11.69 -13.76
C ILE A 134 2.57 -12.44 -15.06
N THR A 135 3.54 -12.57 -15.97
CA THR A 135 3.40 -13.34 -17.21
C THR A 135 3.04 -14.79 -16.92
N ASP A 136 3.63 -15.36 -15.86
CA ASP A 136 3.57 -16.79 -15.56
C ASP A 136 2.44 -17.17 -14.61
N ILE A 137 1.62 -16.18 -14.21
CA ILE A 137 0.56 -16.38 -13.21
C ILE A 137 -0.83 -16.27 -13.86
N ASP A 138 -1.69 -17.23 -13.52
CA ASP A 138 -3.13 -17.15 -13.82
C ASP A 138 -3.85 -16.49 -12.62
N PHE A 139 -4.28 -15.24 -12.80
CA PHE A 139 -4.96 -14.49 -11.75
C PHE A 139 -6.34 -15.06 -11.39
N THR A 140 -6.95 -15.82 -12.28
CA THR A 140 -8.26 -16.46 -12.04
C THR A 140 -8.21 -17.58 -10.99
N LYS A 141 -7.00 -18.02 -10.62
CA LYS A 141 -6.76 -19.06 -9.59
C LYS A 141 -6.64 -18.49 -8.17
N TYR A 142 -6.83 -17.20 -8.00
CA TYR A 142 -6.80 -16.53 -6.70
C TYR A 142 -8.20 -16.09 -6.30
N ASP A 143 -8.43 -16.04 -4.98
CA ASP A 143 -9.65 -15.46 -4.41
C ASP A 143 -9.53 -13.94 -4.27
N ILE A 144 -8.29 -13.47 -4.07
CA ILE A 144 -7.93 -12.05 -3.90
C ILE A 144 -6.74 -11.70 -4.82
N VAL A 145 -6.83 -10.55 -5.52
CA VAL A 145 -5.69 -9.87 -6.15
C VAL A 145 -5.60 -8.46 -5.57
N PHE A 146 -4.48 -8.16 -4.91
CA PHE A 146 -4.22 -6.90 -4.25
C PHE A 146 -3.05 -6.16 -4.91
N LEU A 147 -3.23 -4.88 -5.24
CA LEU A 147 -2.21 -4.02 -5.84
C LEU A 147 -1.64 -3.10 -4.76
N ALA A 148 -0.40 -3.35 -4.35
CA ALA A 148 0.32 -2.49 -3.43
C ALA A 148 0.81 -1.23 -4.15
N GLY A 149 0.74 -0.09 -3.49
CA GLY A 149 1.20 1.17 -4.06
C GLY A 149 2.64 1.48 -3.72
N GLY A 150 2.90 2.74 -3.41
CA GLY A 150 4.24 3.32 -3.34
C GLY A 150 4.56 4.08 -4.61
N TRP A 151 5.57 4.94 -4.57
CA TRP A 151 5.80 5.89 -5.66
C TRP A 151 6.30 5.23 -6.95
N GLY A 152 6.94 4.06 -6.83
CA GLY A 152 7.36 3.27 -7.99
C GLY A 152 6.19 2.86 -8.88
N ALA A 153 5.02 2.56 -8.30
CA ALA A 153 3.83 2.13 -9.01
C ALA A 153 3.32 3.15 -10.06
N ALA A 154 3.67 4.44 -9.89
CA ALA A 154 3.33 5.48 -10.85
C ALA A 154 4.07 5.36 -12.19
N TYR A 155 5.12 4.53 -12.27
CA TYR A 155 5.95 4.37 -13.46
C TYR A 155 5.65 3.11 -14.26
N ASP A 156 5.04 2.10 -13.66
CA ASP A 156 4.86 0.80 -14.34
C ASP A 156 3.43 0.25 -14.27
N LEU A 157 2.75 0.27 -13.12
CA LEU A 157 1.47 -0.43 -12.97
C LEU A 157 0.40 0.10 -13.93
N GLY A 158 0.26 1.42 -14.05
CA GLY A 158 -0.76 2.04 -14.91
C GLY A 158 -0.49 1.91 -16.41
N TYR A 159 0.73 1.56 -16.81
CA TYR A 159 1.12 1.39 -18.20
C TYR A 159 1.08 -0.07 -18.66
N SER A 160 1.05 -1.03 -17.74
CA SER A 160 1.12 -2.46 -18.06
C SER A 160 -0.18 -2.98 -18.67
N LYS A 161 -0.20 -3.15 -19.99
CA LYS A 161 -1.33 -3.78 -20.71
C LYS A 161 -1.57 -5.22 -20.26
N LEU A 162 -0.47 -5.96 -19.98
CA LEU A 162 -0.55 -7.33 -19.50
C LEU A 162 -1.22 -7.40 -18.12
N LEU A 163 -0.85 -6.50 -17.20
CA LEU A 163 -1.52 -6.41 -15.89
C LEU A 163 -3.01 -6.11 -16.07
N GLY A 164 -3.35 -5.13 -16.92
CA GLY A 164 -4.74 -4.81 -17.24
C GLY A 164 -5.53 -5.99 -17.80
N GLN A 165 -4.95 -6.77 -18.72
CA GLN A 165 -5.58 -7.99 -19.25
C GLN A 165 -5.83 -9.00 -18.15
N LYS A 166 -4.83 -9.33 -17.33
CA LYS A 166 -4.96 -10.31 -16.23
C LYS A 166 -5.95 -9.88 -15.16
N ILE A 167 -6.02 -8.59 -14.85
CA ILE A 167 -7.06 -8.02 -13.97
C ILE A 167 -8.44 -8.16 -14.59
N SER A 168 -8.58 -7.94 -15.91
CA SER A 168 -9.85 -8.13 -16.61
C SER A 168 -10.35 -9.57 -16.52
N GLU A 169 -9.44 -10.53 -16.74
CA GLU A 169 -9.72 -11.97 -16.61
C GLU A 169 -10.12 -12.35 -15.17
N ALA A 170 -9.40 -11.84 -14.17
CA ALA A 170 -9.71 -12.01 -12.76
C ALA A 170 -11.08 -11.41 -12.40
N HIS A 171 -11.37 -10.19 -12.88
CA HIS A 171 -12.67 -9.56 -12.68
C HIS A 171 -13.81 -10.37 -13.28
N ALA A 172 -13.66 -10.86 -14.51
CA ALA A 172 -14.64 -11.70 -15.19
C ALA A 172 -14.88 -13.03 -14.45
N SER A 173 -13.84 -13.54 -13.77
CA SER A 173 -13.90 -14.75 -12.91
C SER A 173 -14.37 -14.44 -11.47
N ASN A 174 -14.84 -13.21 -11.22
CA ASN A 174 -15.36 -12.78 -9.91
C ASN A 174 -14.33 -12.79 -8.77
N VAL A 175 -13.03 -12.72 -9.09
CA VAL A 175 -11.97 -12.52 -8.09
C VAL A 175 -12.16 -11.18 -7.36
N VAL A 176 -11.87 -11.13 -6.07
CA VAL A 176 -11.91 -9.88 -5.31
C VAL A 176 -10.65 -9.07 -5.63
N LEU A 177 -10.85 -7.87 -6.16
CA LEU A 177 -9.78 -6.97 -6.56
C LEU A 177 -9.62 -5.86 -5.52
N GLY A 178 -8.41 -5.51 -5.17
CA GLY A 178 -8.16 -4.40 -4.27
C GLY A 178 -6.86 -3.67 -4.52
N SER A 179 -6.76 -2.48 -3.96
CA SER A 179 -5.55 -1.67 -4.01
C SER A 179 -5.50 -0.64 -2.90
N VAL A 180 -4.31 -0.12 -2.64
CA VAL A 180 -4.13 1.10 -1.84
C VAL A 180 -3.22 2.08 -2.59
N CYS A 181 -3.42 3.39 -2.33
CA CYS A 181 -2.50 4.44 -2.77
C CYS A 181 -2.30 4.45 -4.30
N HIS A 182 -1.03 4.45 -4.75
CA HIS A 182 -0.68 4.36 -6.18
C HIS A 182 -1.00 3.01 -6.82
N GLY A 183 -1.25 1.96 -6.03
CA GLY A 183 -1.63 0.64 -6.56
C GLY A 183 -2.87 0.67 -7.45
N ALA A 184 -3.79 1.60 -7.20
CA ALA A 184 -5.00 1.77 -8.00
C ALA A 184 -4.74 2.08 -9.49
N LEU A 185 -3.56 2.60 -9.84
CA LEU A 185 -3.15 2.81 -11.23
C LEU A 185 -3.16 1.51 -12.04
N GLY A 186 -2.90 0.37 -11.41
CA GLY A 186 -2.91 -0.92 -12.09
C GLY A 186 -4.27 -1.31 -12.68
N PHE A 187 -5.36 -0.66 -12.28
CA PHE A 187 -6.68 -0.90 -12.85
C PHE A 187 -6.94 -0.14 -14.16
N LEU A 188 -6.10 0.85 -14.53
CA LEU A 188 -6.36 1.74 -15.66
C LEU A 188 -6.44 1.02 -17.02
N GLN A 189 -5.64 -0.04 -17.22
CA GLN A 189 -5.62 -0.81 -18.47
C GLN A 189 -6.63 -1.98 -18.47
N ALA A 190 -7.31 -2.23 -17.34
CA ALA A 190 -8.27 -3.30 -17.23
C ALA A 190 -9.63 -2.91 -17.84
N LYS A 191 -10.35 -3.92 -18.33
CA LYS A 191 -11.66 -3.78 -18.95
C LYS A 191 -12.70 -4.64 -18.26
N ASP A 192 -13.94 -4.21 -18.27
CA ASP A 192 -15.08 -5.01 -17.87
C ASP A 192 -15.51 -5.99 -18.98
N LYS A 193 -16.57 -6.76 -18.72
CA LYS A 193 -17.13 -7.72 -19.67
C LYS A 193 -17.69 -7.11 -20.96
N ASN A 194 -17.93 -5.81 -20.98
CA ASN A 194 -18.43 -5.08 -22.15
C ASN A 194 -17.28 -4.46 -22.96
N GLY A 195 -16.02 -4.56 -22.46
CA GLY A 195 -14.87 -3.93 -23.07
C GLY A 195 -14.66 -2.47 -22.67
N ASP A 196 -15.49 -1.94 -21.78
CA ASP A 196 -15.31 -0.61 -21.17
C ASP A 196 -14.18 -0.62 -20.12
N PRO A 197 -13.54 0.55 -19.86
CA PRO A 197 -12.57 0.62 -18.74
C PRO A 197 -13.17 0.12 -17.43
N LEU A 198 -12.49 -0.80 -16.75
CA LEU A 198 -12.97 -1.40 -15.51
C LEU A 198 -13.35 -0.37 -14.44
N VAL A 199 -12.62 0.73 -14.39
CA VAL A 199 -12.83 1.79 -13.41
C VAL A 199 -13.97 2.74 -13.74
N LYS A 200 -14.49 2.74 -15.00
CA LYS A 200 -15.56 3.63 -15.44
C LYS A 200 -16.83 3.41 -14.63
N ALA A 201 -17.36 4.51 -14.09
CA ALA A 201 -18.54 4.53 -13.22
C ALA A 201 -18.45 3.66 -11.96
N ARG A 202 -17.24 3.22 -11.55
CA ARG A 202 -17.00 2.51 -10.29
C ARG A 202 -16.61 3.50 -9.19
N ARG A 203 -17.19 3.29 -8.01
CA ARG A 203 -16.79 4.02 -6.83
C ARG A 203 -15.43 3.49 -6.37
N MET A 204 -14.45 4.39 -6.17
CA MET A 204 -13.12 4.00 -5.73
C MET A 204 -12.34 5.19 -5.15
N THR A 205 -11.27 4.88 -4.46
CA THR A 205 -10.32 5.83 -3.91
C THR A 205 -8.88 5.42 -4.23
N ALA A 206 -7.98 6.37 -4.08
CA ALA A 206 -6.54 6.20 -4.20
C ALA A 206 -5.85 7.38 -3.52
N VAL A 207 -4.52 7.48 -3.59
CA VAL A 207 -3.80 8.67 -3.09
C VAL A 207 -4.26 9.91 -3.83
N THR A 208 -4.50 10.98 -3.06
CA THR A 208 -4.97 12.26 -3.60
C THR A 208 -3.84 13.05 -4.27
N ASP A 209 -4.19 13.89 -5.25
CA ASP A 209 -3.24 14.83 -5.85
C ASP A 209 -2.66 15.80 -4.80
N LYS A 210 -3.45 16.15 -3.77
CA LYS A 210 -2.98 16.92 -2.62
C LYS A 210 -1.86 16.18 -1.87
N GLN A 211 -2.01 14.88 -1.58
CA GLN A 211 -0.97 14.10 -0.92
C GLN A 211 0.28 13.97 -1.78
N VAL A 212 0.12 13.76 -3.09
CA VAL A 212 1.25 13.73 -4.06
C VAL A 212 2.04 15.02 -4.01
N MET A 213 1.35 16.19 -3.97
CA MET A 213 1.97 17.50 -3.84
C MET A 213 2.66 17.67 -2.48
N GLU A 214 2.00 17.30 -1.39
CA GLU A 214 2.53 17.39 -0.02
C GLU A 214 3.78 16.55 0.21
N LEU A 215 3.92 15.43 -0.52
CA LEU A 215 5.09 14.55 -0.48
C LEU A 215 6.21 15.00 -1.41
N GLY A 216 5.98 16.02 -2.26
CA GLY A 216 6.96 16.53 -3.20
C GLY A 216 7.30 15.57 -4.34
N ILE A 217 6.36 14.72 -4.73
CA ILE A 217 6.54 13.69 -5.79
C ILE A 217 5.75 14.00 -7.07
N MET A 218 5.47 15.28 -7.32
CA MET A 218 4.75 15.73 -8.53
C MET A 218 5.42 15.35 -9.85
N MET A 219 6.70 14.96 -9.82
CA MET A 219 7.43 14.48 -11.01
C MET A 219 7.03 13.05 -11.41
N THR A 220 6.25 12.33 -10.63
CA THR A 220 5.75 11.00 -11.03
C THR A 220 4.85 11.13 -12.25
N PRO A 221 4.95 10.20 -13.24
CA PRO A 221 4.27 10.38 -14.53
C PRO A 221 2.75 10.18 -14.46
N GLN A 222 2.26 9.50 -13.43
CA GLN A 222 0.83 9.27 -13.20
C GLN A 222 0.45 9.61 -11.77
N HIS A 223 -0.62 10.40 -11.60
CA HIS A 223 -1.21 10.73 -10.32
C HIS A 223 -2.55 10.01 -10.19
N PRO A 224 -2.73 9.10 -9.22
CA PRO A 224 -3.88 8.22 -9.15
C PRO A 224 -5.23 8.92 -9.17
N GLU A 225 -5.44 9.95 -8.38
CA GLU A 225 -6.71 10.70 -8.39
C GLU A 225 -7.03 11.26 -9.78
N SER A 226 -6.09 11.99 -10.38
CA SER A 226 -6.25 12.59 -11.70
C SER A 226 -6.51 11.54 -12.77
N GLU A 227 -5.73 10.45 -12.81
CA GLU A 227 -5.86 9.40 -13.83
C GLU A 227 -7.17 8.60 -13.69
N LEU A 228 -7.59 8.29 -12.45
CA LEU A 228 -8.85 7.59 -12.21
C LEU A 228 -10.07 8.44 -12.58
N ARG A 229 -10.07 9.74 -12.22
CA ARG A 229 -11.13 10.68 -12.65
C ARG A 229 -11.21 10.78 -14.17
N LYS A 230 -10.06 10.89 -14.83
CA LYS A 230 -9.95 10.93 -16.30
C LYS A 230 -10.47 9.65 -16.96
N ALA A 231 -10.25 8.49 -16.32
CA ALA A 231 -10.76 7.20 -16.78
C ALA A 231 -12.26 6.98 -16.48
N GLY A 232 -12.92 7.95 -15.83
CA GLY A 232 -14.35 7.94 -15.56
C GLY A 232 -14.75 7.26 -14.25
N ALA A 233 -13.83 7.07 -13.31
CA ALA A 233 -14.16 6.59 -11.98
C ALA A 233 -14.98 7.61 -11.19
N LEU A 234 -15.90 7.12 -10.36
CA LEU A 234 -16.55 7.90 -9.31
C LEU A 234 -15.60 7.97 -8.10
N TYR A 235 -14.59 8.80 -8.25
CA TYR A 235 -13.51 8.91 -7.28
C TYR A 235 -13.97 9.61 -6.00
N GLU A 236 -13.69 8.99 -4.85
CA GLU A 236 -13.98 9.50 -3.52
C GLU A 236 -12.67 9.67 -2.73
N SER A 237 -12.61 10.66 -1.85
CA SER A 237 -11.49 10.82 -0.94
C SER A 237 -11.92 11.50 0.35
N ARG A 238 -11.10 11.37 1.38
CA ARG A 238 -11.14 12.19 2.58
C ARG A 238 -9.90 13.04 2.67
N HIS A 239 -10.02 14.21 3.24
CA HIS A 239 -8.94 15.13 3.47
C HIS A 239 -8.65 15.28 4.97
N ALA A 240 -7.38 15.47 5.29
CA ALA A 240 -6.91 15.86 6.59
C ALA A 240 -6.11 17.17 6.47
N PHE A 241 -5.62 17.69 7.57
CA PHE A 241 -4.68 18.82 7.58
C PHE A 241 -3.50 18.55 6.63
N ARG A 242 -2.94 17.31 6.66
CA ARG A 242 -2.15 16.71 5.58
C ARG A 242 -2.80 15.37 5.20
N ASP A 243 -2.98 15.11 3.91
CA ASP A 243 -3.68 13.91 3.46
C ASP A 243 -2.92 12.62 3.77
N PHE A 244 -1.63 12.73 4.09
CA PHE A 244 -0.84 11.64 4.66
C PHE A 244 -1.46 11.04 5.96
N PHE A 245 -2.27 11.80 6.69
CA PHE A 245 -3.01 11.37 7.87
C PHE A 245 -4.47 11.02 7.59
N ALA A 246 -4.93 11.21 6.36
CA ALA A 246 -6.28 10.84 5.98
C ALA A 246 -6.43 9.31 5.87
N SER A 247 -7.66 8.84 5.98
CA SER A 247 -8.02 7.44 5.80
C SER A 247 -9.39 7.36 5.14
N HIS A 248 -9.49 6.58 4.07
CA HIS A 248 -10.73 6.31 3.36
C HIS A 248 -10.66 4.98 2.61
N VAL A 249 -11.65 4.12 2.84
CA VAL A 249 -11.79 2.86 2.10
C VAL A 249 -13.14 2.85 1.39
N VAL A 250 -13.13 2.47 0.12
CA VAL A 250 -14.32 2.33 -0.72
C VAL A 250 -14.51 0.88 -1.12
N VAL A 251 -15.72 0.37 -0.97
CA VAL A 251 -16.15 -0.95 -1.44
C VAL A 251 -17.21 -0.77 -2.51
N ASP A 252 -16.96 -1.33 -3.69
CA ASP A 252 -17.88 -1.35 -4.81
C ASP A 252 -17.94 -2.77 -5.40
N GLY A 253 -18.90 -3.56 -4.93
CA GLY A 253 -19.02 -4.96 -5.31
C GLY A 253 -17.79 -5.79 -4.90
N ASN A 254 -17.03 -6.28 -5.87
CA ASN A 254 -15.79 -7.04 -5.66
C ASN A 254 -14.52 -6.18 -5.80
N LEU A 255 -14.65 -4.86 -5.89
CA LEU A 255 -13.53 -3.91 -5.93
C LEU A 255 -13.45 -3.19 -4.58
N VAL A 256 -12.29 -3.24 -3.93
CA VAL A 256 -12.03 -2.58 -2.64
C VAL A 256 -10.78 -1.73 -2.76
N THR A 257 -10.89 -0.45 -2.48
CA THR A 257 -9.75 0.47 -2.62
C THR A 257 -9.56 1.30 -1.37
N GLY A 258 -8.30 1.50 -0.96
CA GLY A 258 -7.87 2.35 0.14
C GLY A 258 -7.10 3.57 -0.37
N GLN A 259 -7.26 4.70 0.30
CA GLN A 259 -6.71 5.97 -0.14
C GLN A 259 -5.18 6.01 -0.04
N ASN A 260 -4.61 5.47 1.03
CA ASN A 260 -3.16 5.49 1.26
C ASN A 260 -2.74 4.36 2.22
N GLN A 261 -1.49 4.41 2.72
CA GLN A 261 -0.91 3.40 3.61
C GLN A 261 -1.72 3.14 4.89
N ASN A 262 -2.48 4.13 5.39
CA ASN A 262 -3.29 3.98 6.60
C ASN A 262 -4.45 2.99 6.41
N ASP A 263 -4.83 2.74 5.17
CA ASP A 263 -6.01 1.96 4.79
C ASP A 263 -5.68 0.50 4.44
N ALA A 264 -4.40 0.12 4.49
CA ALA A 264 -3.95 -1.20 4.02
C ALA A 264 -4.64 -2.35 4.78
N ALA A 265 -4.74 -2.26 6.11
CA ALA A 265 -5.40 -3.27 6.94
C ALA A 265 -6.92 -3.33 6.67
N GLU A 266 -7.61 -2.19 6.67
CA GLU A 266 -9.04 -2.16 6.40
C GLU A 266 -9.36 -2.68 5.01
N THR A 267 -8.59 -2.30 3.99
CA THR A 267 -8.77 -2.78 2.61
C THR A 267 -8.65 -4.31 2.57
N ALA A 268 -7.60 -4.89 3.14
CA ALA A 268 -7.41 -6.34 3.21
C ALA A 268 -8.56 -7.04 3.93
N GLN A 269 -8.98 -6.52 5.07
CA GLN A 269 -10.08 -7.07 5.87
C GLN A 269 -11.43 -7.00 5.14
N ARG A 270 -11.72 -5.91 4.40
CA ARG A 270 -12.92 -5.80 3.58
C ARG A 270 -12.92 -6.82 2.42
N MET A 271 -11.75 -7.04 1.79
CA MET A 271 -11.60 -8.06 0.77
C MET A 271 -11.84 -9.46 1.31
N MET A 272 -11.24 -9.81 2.46
CA MET A 272 -11.46 -11.09 3.13
C MET A 272 -12.94 -11.31 3.51
N ALA A 273 -13.62 -10.28 3.96
CA ALA A 273 -15.05 -10.35 4.27
C ALA A 273 -15.91 -10.65 3.04
N ILE A 274 -15.50 -10.21 1.84
CA ILE A 274 -16.19 -10.55 0.60
C ILE A 274 -15.94 -12.01 0.24
N VAL A 275 -14.70 -12.49 0.36
CA VAL A 275 -14.34 -13.90 0.10
C VAL A 275 -15.10 -14.82 1.05
N GLU A 276 -15.11 -14.54 2.36
CA GLU A 276 -15.79 -15.35 3.37
C GLU A 276 -17.29 -15.52 3.08
N LYS A 277 -17.96 -14.45 2.63
CA LYS A 277 -19.40 -14.50 2.27
C LYS A 277 -19.70 -15.38 1.06
N ARG A 278 -18.69 -15.75 0.28
CA ARG A 278 -18.83 -16.58 -0.93
C ARG A 278 -18.43 -18.04 -0.70
N SER A 279 -17.84 -18.32 0.47
CA SER A 279 -17.46 -19.67 0.89
C SER A 279 -18.60 -20.35 1.59
#